data_b156ffdb0e9b1ca3ef4a986fb774935d
#
_entry.id   b156ffdb0e9b1ca3ef4a986fb774935d
#
_cell.length_a   1.000
_cell.length_b   1.000
_cell.length_c   1.000
_cell.angle_alpha   90.00
_cell.angle_beta   90.00
_cell.angle_gamma   90.00
#
_symmetry.space_group_name_H-M   'P 1'
#
loop_
_entity.id
_entity.type
_entity.pdbx_description
1 polymer ?
#
loop_
_entity_poly.entity_id
_entity_poly.type
_entity_poly.pdbx_seq_one_letter_code
_entity_poly.pdbx_strand_id
1 'polypeptide(L)'
;MPRGARWECAGEYVHVMNRRVDRQRLFAASSEYEGFASLLAWAQREIGMEITAWTLMPNHWHLIVRPRSVQHLSQFMHRVESVHAMAVRRDSVTRGSGCVYGSRFKGFVIPHERVLRGVVYVERNPVKAGLVGEAFLWTHGSAASIGDGIRTPRVTRLPWELERHRARLLREPLPEEFEADFRNACRGGFMSSSARMQRVVESAAGVVRKLDAARNRVRHGRGSWMGPFRGGMPVRGSDT
;
A
#
# COMPACT_ATOMS: atom_id res chain seq x y z
N MET A 1 6.66 -0.94 18.89
CA MET A 1 6.71 -2.15 18.04
C MET A 1 7.57 -1.86 16.81
N PRO A 2 8.55 -2.71 16.44
CA PRO A 2 9.31 -2.55 15.23
C PRO A 2 8.37 -2.51 14.03
N ARG A 3 8.58 -1.55 13.14
CA ARG A 3 7.81 -1.44 11.90
C ARG A 3 8.15 -2.65 11.03
N GLY A 4 7.17 -3.53 10.77
CA GLY A 4 7.34 -4.64 9.83
C GLY A 4 7.94 -4.15 8.52
N ALA A 5 8.91 -4.88 7.98
CA ALA A 5 9.50 -4.61 6.69
C ALA A 5 8.36 -4.50 5.65
N ARG A 6 8.43 -3.48 4.78
CA ARG A 6 7.54 -3.43 3.63
C ARG A 6 7.94 -4.58 2.72
N TRP A 7 6.97 -5.44 2.43
CA TRP A 7 7.14 -6.59 1.55
C TRP A 7 7.34 -6.14 0.09
N GLU A 8 7.97 -7.01 -0.68
CA GLU A 8 8.16 -6.80 -2.12
C GLU A 8 6.80 -6.63 -2.81
N CYS A 9 6.64 -5.56 -3.58
CA CYS A 9 5.41 -5.25 -4.30
C CYS A 9 5.66 -4.78 -5.74
N ALA A 10 6.89 -4.99 -6.25
CA ALA A 10 7.26 -4.58 -7.59
C ALA A 10 6.43 -5.34 -8.65
N GLY A 11 5.68 -4.58 -9.46
CA GLY A 11 4.84 -5.16 -10.51
C GLY A 11 3.56 -5.84 -10.02
N GLU A 12 3.33 -5.90 -8.71
CA GLU A 12 2.13 -6.49 -8.11
C GLU A 12 0.97 -5.50 -7.99
N TYR A 13 -0.25 -6.00 -7.97
CA TYR A 13 -1.41 -5.19 -7.64
C TYR A 13 -1.47 -4.96 -6.13
N VAL A 14 -1.41 -3.71 -5.72
CA VAL A 14 -1.43 -3.31 -4.31
C VAL A 14 -2.69 -2.51 -4.02
N HIS A 15 -3.50 -3.01 -3.10
CA HIS A 15 -4.53 -2.17 -2.50
C HIS A 15 -3.89 -1.23 -1.50
N VAL A 16 -4.21 0.05 -1.59
CA VAL A 16 -3.82 1.05 -0.60
C VAL A 16 -5.03 1.86 -0.16
N MET A 17 -5.04 2.24 1.11
CA MET A 17 -6.08 3.08 1.67
C MET A 17 -5.54 3.95 2.80
N ASN A 18 -6.17 5.08 3.03
CA ASN A 18 -6.04 5.82 4.27
C ASN A 18 -7.36 6.44 4.68
N ARG A 19 -7.46 6.78 5.96
CA ARG A 19 -8.67 7.29 6.58
C ARG A 19 -8.34 8.51 7.45
N ARG A 20 -9.25 9.46 7.50
CA ARG A 20 -9.13 10.58 8.43
C ARG A 20 -9.15 10.08 9.88
N VAL A 21 -8.39 10.77 10.72
CA VAL A 21 -8.39 10.54 12.17
C VAL A 21 -9.83 10.64 12.71
N ASP A 22 -10.14 9.82 13.71
CA ASP A 22 -11.46 9.75 14.38
C ASP A 22 -12.64 9.51 13.43
N ARG A 23 -12.38 8.96 12.25
CA ARG A 23 -13.38 8.71 11.20
C ARG A 23 -14.15 9.94 10.77
N GLN A 24 -13.64 11.14 11.04
CA GLN A 24 -14.22 12.38 10.59
C GLN A 24 -14.32 12.45 9.07
N ARG A 25 -15.14 13.34 8.54
CA ARG A 25 -15.24 13.56 7.09
C ARG A 25 -13.92 14.07 6.53
N LEU A 26 -13.42 13.40 5.49
CA LEU A 26 -12.26 13.80 4.71
C LEU A 26 -12.67 14.69 3.54
N PHE A 27 -13.90 14.46 3.03
CA PHE A 27 -14.52 15.21 1.95
C PHE A 27 -15.95 15.57 2.35
N ALA A 28 -16.28 16.85 2.35
CA ALA A 28 -17.61 17.37 2.70
C ALA A 28 -18.36 17.90 1.46
N ALA A 29 -17.64 18.53 0.52
CA ALA A 29 -18.19 19.11 -0.71
C ALA A 29 -17.66 18.41 -1.96
N SER A 30 -18.39 18.48 -3.07
CA SER A 30 -17.97 17.87 -4.37
C SER A 30 -16.62 18.38 -4.82
N SER A 31 -16.35 19.68 -4.64
CA SER A 31 -15.06 20.30 -4.97
C SER A 31 -13.85 19.67 -4.27
N GLU A 32 -14.01 19.16 -3.05
CA GLU A 32 -12.94 18.50 -2.31
C GLU A 32 -12.63 17.12 -2.89
N TYR A 33 -13.65 16.37 -3.31
CA TYR A 33 -13.48 15.11 -4.05
C TYR A 33 -12.78 15.36 -5.40
N GLU A 34 -13.22 16.37 -6.13
CA GLU A 34 -12.65 16.76 -7.43
C GLU A 34 -11.19 17.22 -7.26
N GLY A 35 -10.91 18.01 -6.23
CA GLY A 35 -9.56 18.45 -5.88
C GLY A 35 -8.63 17.27 -5.58
N PHE A 36 -9.11 16.28 -4.81
CA PHE A 36 -8.32 15.09 -4.52
C PHE A 36 -8.15 14.20 -5.76
N ALA A 37 -9.17 14.04 -6.61
CA ALA A 37 -9.06 13.30 -7.85
C ALA A 37 -8.03 13.94 -8.80
N SER A 38 -8.04 15.29 -8.89
CA SER A 38 -7.05 16.04 -9.66
C SER A 38 -5.64 15.91 -9.10
N LEU A 39 -5.49 15.88 -7.77
CA LEU A 39 -4.22 15.61 -7.11
C LEU A 39 -3.71 14.19 -7.43
N LEU A 40 -4.58 13.19 -7.40
CA LEU A 40 -4.23 11.82 -7.80
C LEU A 40 -3.76 11.76 -9.26
N ALA A 41 -4.48 12.41 -10.17
CA ALA A 41 -4.13 12.48 -11.59
C ALA A 41 -2.78 13.17 -11.81
N TRP A 42 -2.54 14.28 -11.11
CA TRP A 42 -1.25 14.97 -11.14
C TRP A 42 -0.11 14.08 -10.62
N ALA A 43 -0.26 13.49 -9.42
CA ALA A 43 0.76 12.62 -8.82
C ALA A 43 1.02 11.37 -9.69
N GLN A 44 -0.02 10.85 -10.34
CA GLN A 44 0.08 9.75 -11.29
C GLN A 44 1.00 10.09 -12.45
N ARG A 45 0.84 11.27 -13.06
CA ARG A 45 1.68 11.73 -14.18
C ARG A 45 3.13 11.97 -13.74
N GLU A 46 3.30 12.69 -12.63
CA GLU A 46 4.63 13.06 -12.12
C GLU A 46 5.49 11.85 -11.73
N ILE A 47 4.87 10.84 -11.13
CA ILE A 47 5.58 9.68 -10.57
C ILE A 47 5.47 8.45 -11.49
N GLY A 48 4.52 8.46 -12.41
CA GLY A 48 4.29 7.35 -13.34
C GLY A 48 3.65 6.14 -12.66
N MET A 49 2.70 6.35 -11.71
CA MET A 49 2.01 5.27 -11.02
C MET A 49 0.88 4.70 -11.87
N GLU A 50 0.84 3.39 -12.04
CA GLU A 50 -0.32 2.71 -12.61
C GLU A 50 -1.43 2.62 -11.55
N ILE A 51 -2.63 3.16 -11.88
CA ILE A 51 -3.82 3.09 -11.04
C ILE A 51 -4.86 2.25 -11.77
N THR A 52 -5.28 1.15 -11.18
CA THR A 52 -6.25 0.21 -11.77
C THR A 52 -7.67 0.44 -11.27
N ALA A 53 -7.83 0.89 -10.03
CA ALA A 53 -9.12 1.29 -9.47
C ALA A 53 -8.92 2.35 -8.38
N TRP A 54 -9.94 3.19 -8.19
CA TRP A 54 -9.96 4.16 -7.10
C TRP A 54 -11.39 4.49 -6.69
N THR A 55 -11.57 4.85 -5.43
CA THR A 55 -12.84 5.34 -4.88
C THR A 55 -12.58 6.25 -3.69
N LEU A 56 -13.20 7.43 -3.72
CA LEU A 56 -13.18 8.40 -2.63
C LEU A 56 -14.47 8.27 -1.82
N MET A 57 -14.34 7.98 -0.54
CA MET A 57 -15.44 7.85 0.41
C MET A 57 -15.45 9.07 1.34
N PRO A 58 -16.57 9.41 1.99
CA PRO A 58 -16.63 10.63 2.79
C PRO A 58 -15.53 10.79 3.85
N ASN A 59 -14.95 9.71 4.37
CA ASN A 59 -13.95 9.75 5.43
C ASN A 59 -12.67 8.96 5.15
N HIS A 60 -12.55 8.36 3.97
CA HIS A 60 -11.39 7.56 3.54
C HIS A 60 -11.38 7.41 2.01
N TRP A 61 -10.30 6.85 1.49
CA TRP A 61 -10.18 6.53 0.08
C TRP A 61 -9.51 5.16 -0.10
N HIS A 62 -9.79 4.53 -1.24
CA HIS A 62 -9.19 3.28 -1.67
C HIS A 62 -8.60 3.43 -3.06
N LEU A 63 -7.41 2.85 -3.27
CA LEU A 63 -6.77 2.73 -4.58
C LEU A 63 -6.31 1.28 -4.79
N ILE A 64 -6.29 0.84 -6.04
CA ILE A 64 -5.48 -0.30 -6.48
C ILE A 64 -4.44 0.25 -7.43
N VAL A 65 -3.18 0.08 -7.08
CA VAL A 65 -2.02 0.58 -7.80
C VAL A 65 -1.06 -0.55 -8.15
N ARG A 66 -0.21 -0.33 -9.16
CA ARG A 66 0.83 -1.27 -9.55
C ARG A 66 2.20 -0.59 -9.54
N PRO A 67 2.88 -0.59 -8.40
CA PRO A 67 4.17 0.08 -8.25
C PRO A 67 5.31 -0.71 -8.88
N ARG A 68 6.35 0.01 -9.32
CA ARG A 68 7.61 -0.60 -9.82
C ARG A 68 8.55 -1.04 -8.70
N SER A 69 8.36 -0.50 -7.49
CA SER A 69 9.10 -0.85 -6.27
C SER A 69 8.37 -0.35 -5.03
N VAL A 70 8.83 -0.76 -3.85
CA VAL A 70 8.36 -0.24 -2.55
C VAL A 70 8.62 1.26 -2.41
N GLN A 71 9.77 1.73 -2.91
CA GLN A 71 10.13 3.15 -2.91
C GLN A 71 9.20 3.96 -3.80
N HIS A 72 8.88 3.44 -4.99
CA HIS A 72 7.94 4.05 -5.93
C HIS A 72 6.55 4.24 -5.30
N LEU A 73 6.03 3.20 -4.64
CA LEU A 73 4.78 3.30 -3.88
C LEU A 73 4.87 4.35 -2.77
N SER A 74 5.98 4.34 -2.03
CA SER A 74 6.18 5.28 -0.92
C SER A 74 6.23 6.73 -1.36
N GLN A 75 6.92 7.02 -2.47
CA GLN A 75 7.02 8.36 -3.06
C GLN A 75 5.64 8.85 -3.52
N PHE A 76 4.89 7.98 -4.21
CA PHE A 76 3.54 8.31 -4.67
C PHE A 76 2.61 8.64 -3.49
N MET A 77 2.56 7.76 -2.50
CA MET A 77 1.69 7.94 -1.34
C MET A 77 2.09 9.16 -0.49
N HIS A 78 3.38 9.36 -0.28
CA HIS A 78 3.87 10.54 0.43
C HIS A 78 3.46 11.83 -0.28
N ARG A 79 3.58 11.90 -1.60
CA ARG A 79 3.18 13.07 -2.40
C ARG A 79 1.69 13.35 -2.26
N VAL A 80 0.85 12.33 -2.44
CA VAL A 80 -0.61 12.46 -2.36
C VAL A 80 -1.04 12.89 -0.95
N GLU A 81 -0.60 12.16 0.08
CA GLU A 81 -1.04 12.41 1.46
C GLU A 81 -0.55 13.77 1.99
N SER A 82 0.70 14.16 1.68
CA SER A 82 1.26 15.42 2.17
C SER A 82 0.56 16.64 1.55
N VAL A 83 0.36 16.63 0.22
CA VAL A 83 -0.31 17.74 -0.47
C VAL A 83 -1.78 17.84 -0.04
N HIS A 84 -2.47 16.71 0.06
CA HIS A 84 -3.87 16.70 0.52
C HIS A 84 -3.99 17.17 1.98
N ALA A 85 -3.12 16.71 2.86
CA ALA A 85 -3.13 17.15 4.27
C ALA A 85 -2.89 18.66 4.40
N MET A 86 -2.02 19.25 3.56
CA MET A 86 -1.82 20.70 3.51
C MET A 86 -3.09 21.44 3.03
N ALA A 87 -3.77 20.92 2.00
CA ALA A 87 -5.01 21.50 1.49
C ALA A 87 -6.10 21.49 2.57
N VAL A 88 -6.36 20.33 3.18
CA VAL A 88 -7.36 20.18 4.25
C VAL A 88 -7.09 21.11 5.43
N ARG A 89 -5.82 21.30 5.83
CA ARG A 89 -5.47 22.22 6.92
C ARG A 89 -5.65 23.69 6.55
N ARG A 90 -5.40 24.06 5.30
CA ARG A 90 -5.61 25.43 4.84
C ARG A 90 -7.08 25.81 4.83
N ASP A 91 -7.95 24.90 4.39
CA ASP A 91 -9.35 25.14 4.19
C ASP A 91 -10.19 24.92 5.46
N SER A 92 -9.62 24.31 6.50
CA SER A 92 -10.31 24.16 7.79
C SER A 92 -10.24 25.46 8.59
N VAL A 93 -11.41 25.99 8.95
CA VAL A 93 -11.58 27.15 9.86
C VAL A 93 -10.92 26.88 11.22
N THR A 94 -10.87 25.63 11.62
CA THR A 94 -10.05 25.16 12.74
C THR A 94 -8.63 24.90 12.22
N ARG A 95 -7.79 25.90 12.22
CA ARG A 95 -6.32 25.74 12.14
C ARG A 95 -5.82 24.95 13.34
N GLY A 96 -6.45 23.80 13.58
CA GLY A 96 -6.18 22.91 14.69
C GLY A 96 -4.97 22.06 14.43
N SER A 97 -4.12 22.01 15.38
CA SER A 97 -3.00 21.12 15.60
C SER A 97 -3.44 19.64 15.59
N GLY A 98 -3.61 19.01 14.41
CA GLY A 98 -3.97 17.59 14.36
C GLY A 98 -3.51 16.93 13.06
N CYS A 99 -3.22 15.62 13.09
CA CYS A 99 -2.98 14.85 11.89
C CYS A 99 -4.28 14.68 11.10
N VAL A 100 -4.27 14.98 9.80
CA VAL A 100 -5.40 14.70 8.91
C VAL A 100 -5.64 13.19 8.83
N TYR A 101 -4.58 12.43 8.66
CA TYR A 101 -4.61 10.98 8.63
C TYR A 101 -4.15 10.41 9.96
N GLY A 102 -4.86 9.42 10.50
CA GLY A 102 -4.55 8.80 11.79
C GLY A 102 -3.26 7.96 11.79
N SER A 103 -2.79 7.57 10.62
CA SER A 103 -1.56 6.81 10.42
C SER A 103 -1.06 6.98 8.98
N ARG A 104 0.10 6.40 8.67
CA ARG A 104 0.50 6.19 7.27
C ARG A 104 -0.53 5.28 6.58
N PHE A 105 -0.64 5.41 5.24
CA PHE A 105 -1.49 4.52 4.45
C PHE A 105 -1.27 3.04 4.81
N LYS A 106 -2.33 2.29 4.75
CA LYS A 106 -2.32 0.83 4.82
C LYS A 106 -2.30 0.26 3.41
N GLY A 107 -1.64 -0.86 3.23
CA GLY A 107 -1.63 -1.53 1.93
C GLY A 107 -1.29 -2.99 2.06
N PHE A 108 -1.72 -3.79 1.09
CA PHE A 108 -1.41 -5.20 0.94
C PHE A 108 -1.43 -5.59 -0.54
N VAL A 109 -0.66 -6.61 -0.89
CA VAL A 109 -0.66 -7.19 -2.24
C VAL A 109 -1.94 -7.99 -2.45
N ILE A 110 -2.60 -7.76 -3.58
CA ILE A 110 -3.74 -8.56 -4.01
C ILE A 110 -3.21 -9.71 -4.86
N PRO A 111 -3.48 -10.97 -4.50
CA PRO A 111 -3.15 -12.12 -5.34
C PRO A 111 -3.73 -11.96 -6.75
N HIS A 112 -2.97 -12.35 -7.77
CA HIS A 112 -3.32 -12.09 -9.18
C HIS A 112 -4.70 -12.66 -9.57
N GLU A 113 -5.02 -13.84 -9.04
CA GLU A 113 -6.31 -14.50 -9.24
C GLU A 113 -7.48 -13.77 -8.57
N ARG A 114 -7.20 -12.84 -7.68
CA ARG A 114 -8.20 -12.06 -6.93
C ARG A 114 -8.31 -10.61 -7.37
N VAL A 115 -7.46 -10.16 -8.30
CA VAL A 115 -7.36 -8.73 -8.66
C VAL A 115 -8.68 -8.17 -9.17
N LEU A 116 -9.41 -8.89 -10.02
CA LEU A 116 -10.70 -8.44 -10.54
C LEU A 116 -11.71 -8.21 -9.39
N ARG A 117 -11.81 -9.16 -8.45
CA ARG A 117 -12.68 -9.00 -7.28
C ARG A 117 -12.22 -7.86 -6.37
N GLY A 118 -10.89 -7.64 -6.26
CA GLY A 118 -10.33 -6.49 -5.55
C GLY A 118 -10.75 -5.16 -6.17
N VAL A 119 -10.68 -5.04 -7.50
CA VAL A 119 -11.17 -3.87 -8.25
C VAL A 119 -12.66 -3.65 -7.99
N VAL A 120 -13.46 -4.68 -8.14
CA VAL A 120 -14.91 -4.64 -7.89
C VAL A 120 -15.20 -4.25 -6.42
N TYR A 121 -14.45 -4.79 -5.46
CA TYR A 121 -14.59 -4.40 -4.05
C TYR A 121 -14.34 -2.91 -3.85
N VAL A 122 -13.26 -2.36 -4.40
CA VAL A 122 -12.95 -0.93 -4.30
C VAL A 122 -14.07 -0.08 -4.91
N GLU A 123 -14.53 -0.44 -6.07
CA GLU A 123 -15.55 0.32 -6.81
C GLU A 123 -16.97 0.18 -6.24
N ARG A 124 -17.26 -0.91 -5.55
CA ARG A 124 -18.56 -1.13 -4.86
C ARG A 124 -18.61 -0.58 -3.42
N ASN A 125 -17.52 -0.02 -2.90
CA ASN A 125 -17.54 0.58 -1.56
C ASN A 125 -18.69 1.58 -1.35
N PRO A 126 -19.02 2.48 -2.30
CA PRO A 126 -20.14 3.42 -2.15
C PRO A 126 -21.51 2.71 -2.08
N VAL A 127 -21.72 1.66 -2.86
CA VAL A 127 -22.93 0.84 -2.80
C VAL A 127 -23.05 0.16 -1.44
N LYS A 128 -21.97 -0.44 -0.98
CA LYS A 128 -21.92 -1.10 0.32
C LYS A 128 -22.14 -0.14 1.51
N ALA A 129 -21.75 1.11 1.34
CA ALA A 129 -21.97 2.16 2.33
C ALA A 129 -23.37 2.81 2.22
N GLY A 130 -24.21 2.36 1.30
CA GLY A 130 -25.55 2.91 1.07
C GLY A 130 -25.56 4.34 0.49
N LEU A 131 -24.45 4.78 -0.12
CA LEU A 131 -24.34 6.13 -0.70
C LEU A 131 -25.00 6.20 -2.08
N VAL A 132 -24.99 5.13 -2.83
CA VAL A 132 -25.60 4.96 -4.16
C VAL A 132 -26.15 3.56 -4.32
N GLY A 133 -27.14 3.38 -5.21
CA GLY A 133 -27.71 2.07 -5.54
C GLY A 133 -26.78 1.22 -6.43
N GLU A 134 -26.01 1.86 -7.29
CA GLU A 134 -25.12 1.20 -8.23
C GLU A 134 -23.76 1.88 -8.28
N ALA A 135 -22.67 1.10 -8.50
CA ALA A 135 -21.30 1.61 -8.39
C ALA A 135 -20.97 2.74 -9.40
N PHE A 136 -21.55 2.66 -10.61
CA PHE A 136 -21.34 3.66 -11.65
C PHE A 136 -22.07 4.99 -11.41
N LEU A 137 -22.99 5.05 -10.45
CA LEU A 137 -23.61 6.31 -10.03
C LEU A 137 -22.72 7.13 -9.08
N TRP A 138 -21.66 6.54 -8.57
CA TRP A 138 -20.71 7.24 -7.71
C TRP A 138 -19.63 7.92 -8.52
N THR A 139 -19.78 9.22 -8.78
CA THR A 139 -18.90 10.01 -9.66
C THR A 139 -17.47 10.20 -9.12
N HIS A 140 -17.26 9.93 -7.82
CA HIS A 140 -15.96 10.06 -7.16
C HIS A 140 -15.20 8.72 -7.09
N GLY A 141 -15.24 7.95 -8.19
CA GLY A 141 -14.57 6.67 -8.32
C GLY A 141 -14.41 6.19 -9.76
N SER A 142 -13.55 5.20 -9.96
CA SER A 142 -13.23 4.66 -11.28
C SER A 142 -14.37 3.87 -11.93
N ALA A 143 -15.41 3.48 -11.19
CA ALA A 143 -16.56 2.81 -11.76
C ALA A 143 -17.41 3.71 -12.67
N ALA A 144 -17.50 5.01 -12.34
CA ALA A 144 -18.34 5.97 -13.05
C ALA A 144 -17.70 6.46 -14.37
N SER A 145 -16.39 6.47 -14.49
CA SER A 145 -15.70 7.00 -15.67
C SER A 145 -14.32 6.40 -15.88
N ILE A 146 -13.91 6.38 -17.14
CA ILE A 146 -12.50 6.23 -17.51
C ILE A 146 -11.88 7.62 -17.33
N GLY A 147 -10.96 7.77 -16.38
CA GLY A 147 -10.33 9.05 -16.08
C GLY A 147 -9.61 9.67 -17.29
N ASP A 148 -9.73 10.99 -17.45
CA ASP A 148 -9.08 11.77 -18.49
C ASP A 148 -7.57 11.95 -18.28
N GLY A 149 -7.07 11.63 -17.10
CA GLY A 149 -5.67 11.79 -16.68
C GLY A 149 -5.30 13.24 -16.33
N ILE A 150 -6.24 14.16 -16.36
CA ILE A 150 -6.05 15.58 -16.03
C ILE A 150 -6.79 15.93 -14.75
N ARG A 151 -8.11 15.77 -14.73
CA ARG A 151 -8.99 16.01 -13.59
C ARG A 151 -9.22 14.76 -12.75
N THR A 152 -9.13 13.59 -13.39
CA THR A 152 -9.29 12.29 -12.74
C THR A 152 -8.14 11.36 -13.16
N PRO A 153 -7.73 10.41 -12.28
CA PRO A 153 -6.68 9.46 -12.62
C PRO A 153 -7.04 8.64 -13.86
N ARG A 154 -6.07 8.46 -14.75
CA ARG A 154 -6.22 7.50 -15.85
C ARG A 154 -6.16 6.09 -15.29
N VAL A 155 -7.21 5.32 -15.53
CA VAL A 155 -7.30 3.93 -15.09
C VAL A 155 -6.56 3.02 -16.06
N THR A 156 -5.57 2.28 -15.55
CA THR A 156 -4.94 1.17 -16.28
C THR A 156 -5.88 -0.03 -16.22
N ARG A 157 -6.39 -0.45 -17.38
CA ARG A 157 -7.31 -1.57 -17.47
C ARG A 157 -6.64 -2.89 -17.13
N LEU A 158 -7.42 -3.79 -16.57
CA LEU A 158 -7.00 -5.19 -16.40
C LEU A 158 -6.86 -5.87 -17.78
N PRO A 159 -6.17 -7.02 -17.86
CA PRO A 159 -6.20 -7.89 -19.04
C PRO A 159 -7.65 -8.13 -19.50
N TRP A 160 -7.85 -8.20 -20.81
CA TRP A 160 -9.18 -8.31 -21.42
C TRP A 160 -10.02 -9.46 -20.85
N GLU A 161 -9.40 -10.58 -20.58
CA GLU A 161 -10.04 -11.78 -20.02
C GLU A 161 -10.72 -11.50 -18.68
N LEU A 162 -10.18 -10.56 -17.90
CA LEU A 162 -10.74 -10.13 -16.63
C LEU A 162 -11.71 -8.95 -16.81
N GLU A 163 -11.32 -7.95 -17.61
CA GLU A 163 -12.08 -6.71 -17.78
C GLU A 163 -13.48 -6.94 -18.32
N ARG A 164 -13.67 -7.92 -19.23
CA ARG A 164 -14.98 -8.30 -19.77
C ARG A 164 -16.00 -8.73 -18.70
N HIS A 165 -15.54 -9.19 -17.53
CA HIS A 165 -16.41 -9.62 -16.43
C HIS A 165 -16.69 -8.51 -15.42
N ARG A 166 -15.92 -7.42 -15.44
CA ARG A 166 -16.02 -6.33 -14.45
C ARG A 166 -17.41 -5.70 -14.41
N ALA A 167 -17.97 -5.35 -15.55
CA ALA A 167 -19.29 -4.68 -15.63
C ALA A 167 -20.40 -5.53 -15.00
N ARG A 168 -20.37 -6.85 -15.19
CA ARG A 168 -21.32 -7.78 -14.56
C ARG A 168 -21.11 -7.82 -13.05
N LEU A 169 -19.86 -8.02 -12.60
CA LEU A 169 -19.54 -8.13 -11.18
C LEU A 169 -19.80 -6.84 -10.39
N LEU A 170 -19.78 -5.69 -11.04
CA LEU A 170 -20.16 -4.42 -10.40
C LEU A 170 -21.64 -4.35 -10.01
N ARG A 171 -22.50 -5.15 -10.65
CA ARG A 171 -23.95 -5.21 -10.36
C ARG A 171 -24.30 -6.26 -9.30
N GLU A 172 -23.40 -7.21 -9.08
CA GLU A 172 -23.63 -8.34 -8.17
C GLU A 172 -22.87 -8.13 -6.84
N PRO A 173 -23.41 -8.56 -5.69
CA PRO A 173 -22.66 -8.57 -4.45
C PRO A 173 -21.48 -9.56 -4.56
N LEU A 174 -20.35 -9.18 -3.99
CA LEU A 174 -19.19 -10.07 -3.89
C LEU A 174 -19.48 -11.17 -2.84
N PRO A 175 -18.87 -12.36 -2.98
CA PRO A 175 -18.96 -13.40 -1.94
C PRO A 175 -18.55 -12.87 -0.57
N GLU A 176 -19.32 -13.19 0.45
CA GLU A 176 -19.09 -12.65 1.81
C GLU A 176 -17.70 -13.01 2.36
N GLU A 177 -17.24 -14.23 2.10
CA GLU A 177 -15.90 -14.69 2.48
C GLU A 177 -14.80 -13.79 1.87
N PHE A 178 -14.93 -13.45 0.58
CA PHE A 178 -13.99 -12.55 -0.09
C PHE A 178 -14.00 -11.16 0.55
N GLU A 179 -15.19 -10.63 0.83
CA GLU A 179 -15.31 -9.32 1.46
C GLU A 179 -14.77 -9.28 2.89
N ALA A 180 -14.96 -10.37 3.65
CA ALA A 180 -14.42 -10.51 5.00
C ALA A 180 -12.88 -10.57 4.97
N ASP A 181 -12.31 -11.37 4.07
CA ASP A 181 -10.87 -11.51 3.87
C ASP A 181 -10.25 -10.17 3.42
N PHE A 182 -10.87 -9.48 2.46
CA PHE A 182 -10.41 -8.18 2.01
C PHE A 182 -10.46 -7.11 3.11
N ARG A 183 -11.54 -7.07 3.91
CA ARG A 183 -11.64 -6.18 5.08
C ARG A 183 -10.59 -6.48 6.13
N ASN A 184 -10.28 -7.76 6.38
CA ASN A 184 -9.23 -8.16 7.31
C ASN A 184 -7.86 -7.68 6.83
N ALA A 185 -7.56 -7.85 5.54
CA ALA A 185 -6.34 -7.32 4.93
C ALA A 185 -6.23 -5.80 5.07
N CYS A 186 -7.33 -5.05 4.87
CA CYS A 186 -7.39 -3.60 5.10
C CYS A 186 -7.09 -3.18 6.55
N ARG A 187 -7.30 -4.06 7.53
CA ARG A 187 -6.98 -3.80 8.95
C ARG A 187 -5.51 -4.09 9.30
N GLY A 188 -4.72 -4.54 8.35
CA GLY A 188 -3.31 -4.89 8.51
C GLY A 188 -3.04 -6.40 8.53
N GLY A 189 -4.05 -7.21 8.19
CA GLY A 189 -3.89 -8.63 7.86
C GLY A 189 -3.37 -8.81 6.44
N PHE A 190 -3.13 -10.07 6.05
CA PHE A 190 -2.86 -10.44 4.66
C PHE A 190 -4.13 -11.03 4.04
N MET A 191 -4.32 -10.82 2.73
CA MET A 191 -5.30 -11.62 2.02
C MET A 191 -4.84 -13.07 2.00
N SER A 192 -5.74 -13.99 2.28
CA SER A 192 -5.47 -15.40 2.08
C SER A 192 -5.21 -15.63 0.59
N SER A 193 -4.08 -16.22 0.27
CA SER A 193 -3.69 -16.56 -1.10
C SER A 193 -3.96 -18.03 -1.38
N SER A 194 -4.06 -18.37 -2.66
CA SER A 194 -4.01 -19.77 -3.07
C SER A 194 -2.71 -20.42 -2.55
N ALA A 195 -2.72 -21.74 -2.37
CA ALA A 195 -1.59 -22.52 -1.81
C ALA A 195 -0.23 -22.27 -2.52
N ARG A 196 -0.24 -21.70 -3.72
CA ARG A 196 0.99 -21.33 -4.46
C ARG A 196 1.65 -20.09 -3.88
N MET A 197 0.86 -19.09 -3.44
CA MET A 197 1.38 -17.85 -2.87
C MET A 197 1.81 -18.04 -1.40
N GLN A 198 1.12 -18.91 -0.66
CA GLN A 198 1.58 -19.32 0.67
C GLN A 198 3.00 -19.87 0.62
N ARG A 199 3.31 -20.73 -0.35
CA ARG A 199 4.66 -21.27 -0.55
C ARG A 199 5.70 -20.19 -0.90
N VAL A 200 5.35 -19.17 -1.67
CA VAL A 200 6.25 -18.06 -1.99
C VAL A 200 6.51 -17.18 -0.77
N VAL A 201 5.48 -16.88 0.02
CA VAL A 201 5.60 -16.11 1.26
C VAL A 201 6.40 -16.88 2.31
N GLU A 202 6.16 -18.17 2.45
CA GLU A 202 6.92 -19.06 3.36
C GLU A 202 8.39 -19.21 2.91
N SER A 203 8.64 -19.31 1.60
CA SER A 203 9.99 -19.35 1.03
C SER A 203 10.71 -18.02 1.27
N ALA A 204 10.09 -16.88 0.99
CA ALA A 204 10.68 -15.56 1.24
C ALA A 204 10.92 -15.31 2.73
N ALA A 205 10.00 -15.68 3.61
CA ALA A 205 10.17 -15.61 5.06
C ALA A 205 11.27 -16.56 5.56
N GLY A 206 11.44 -17.70 4.91
CA GLY A 206 12.53 -18.65 5.17
C GLY A 206 13.91 -18.08 4.77
N VAL A 207 14.01 -17.39 3.65
CA VAL A 207 15.23 -16.73 3.20
C VAL A 207 15.60 -15.57 4.13
N VAL A 208 14.63 -14.72 4.52
CA VAL A 208 14.88 -13.63 5.47
C VAL A 208 15.37 -14.16 6.81
N ARG A 209 14.74 -15.21 7.36
CA ARG A 209 15.20 -15.85 8.61
C ARG A 209 16.62 -16.43 8.50
N LYS A 210 16.98 -17.01 7.36
CA LYS A 210 18.35 -17.51 7.12
C LYS A 210 19.38 -16.38 7.04
N LEU A 211 19.03 -15.26 6.40
CA LEU A 211 19.90 -14.07 6.32
C LEU A 211 20.07 -13.40 7.69
N ASP A 212 19.01 -13.30 8.49
CA ASP A 212 19.09 -12.76 9.85
C ASP A 212 19.90 -13.66 10.79
N ALA A 213 19.73 -14.98 10.67
CA ALA A 213 20.53 -15.95 11.42
C ALA A 213 22.01 -15.94 11.02
N ALA A 214 22.31 -15.72 9.74
CA ALA A 214 23.69 -15.54 9.25
C ALA A 214 24.30 -14.23 9.75
N ARG A 215 23.53 -13.15 9.74
CA ARG A 215 23.95 -11.81 10.24
C ARG A 215 24.21 -11.82 11.75
N ASN A 216 23.41 -12.55 12.52
CA ASN A 216 23.62 -12.71 13.96
C ASN A 216 24.85 -13.59 14.28
N ARG A 217 25.14 -14.62 13.49
CA ARG A 217 26.37 -15.42 13.63
C ARG A 217 27.62 -14.60 13.39
N VAL A 218 27.63 -13.72 12.41
CA VAL A 218 28.76 -12.81 12.14
C VAL A 218 28.93 -11.76 13.25
N ARG A 219 27.83 -11.32 13.90
CA ARG A 219 27.91 -10.38 15.04
C ARG A 219 28.43 -11.04 16.32
N HIS A 220 28.13 -12.31 16.55
CA HIS A 220 28.57 -13.02 17.76
C HIS A 220 29.89 -13.79 17.57
N GLY A 221 30.38 -13.90 16.33
CA GLY A 221 31.66 -14.57 16.01
C GLY A 221 32.90 -13.68 16.14
N ARG A 222 32.79 -12.41 16.54
CA ARG A 222 33.93 -11.49 16.80
C ARG A 222 34.28 -11.34 18.27
N GLY A 223 34.09 -12.37 19.06
CA GLY A 223 34.45 -12.35 20.46
C GLY A 223 35.16 -13.63 20.83
N SER A 224 36.43 -13.80 20.48
CA SER A 224 37.42 -14.66 21.14
C SER A 224 38.61 -14.90 20.23
N TRP A 225 39.48 -13.94 20.13
CA TRP A 225 40.89 -14.19 19.76
C TRP A 225 41.75 -13.56 20.87
N MET A 226 41.90 -14.26 21.97
CA MET A 226 43.05 -14.14 22.86
C MET A 226 43.95 -15.35 22.59
N GLY A 227 44.88 -15.22 21.67
CA GLY A 227 45.99 -16.15 21.53
C GLY A 227 47.15 -15.71 22.42
N PRO A 228 47.88 -16.64 23.06
CA PRO A 228 48.94 -16.30 24.00
C PRO A 228 50.21 -15.93 23.26
N PHE A 229 50.65 -14.69 23.43
CA PHE A 229 52.03 -14.32 23.18
C PHE A 229 52.87 -14.81 24.37
N ARG A 230 53.54 -15.94 24.22
CA ARG A 230 54.75 -16.34 24.96
C ARG A 230 55.85 -16.46 23.94
N GLY A 231 56.84 -15.61 24.04
CA GLY A 231 58.08 -15.64 23.27
C GLY A 231 59.13 -14.76 23.89
N GLY A 232 59.87 -15.31 24.88
CA GLY A 232 61.00 -14.63 25.49
C GLY A 232 62.15 -14.49 24.48
N MET A 233 62.78 -13.33 24.43
CA MET A 233 64.05 -13.13 23.73
C MET A 233 65.23 -13.55 24.64
N PRO A 234 66.24 -14.24 24.09
CA PRO A 234 67.50 -14.42 24.81
C PRO A 234 68.37 -13.19 24.67
N VAL A 235 68.82 -12.72 25.80
CA VAL A 235 69.88 -11.72 25.91
C VAL A 235 71.20 -12.36 25.43
N ARG A 236 71.86 -11.77 24.44
CA ARG A 236 73.29 -12.04 24.15
C ARG A 236 74.13 -10.98 24.80
N GLY A 237 75.04 -11.43 25.66
CA GLY A 237 76.05 -10.61 26.28
C GLY A 237 77.09 -10.15 25.24
N SER A 238 77.60 -9.00 25.46
CA SER A 238 78.76 -8.41 24.84
C SER A 238 79.98 -8.82 25.63
N ASP A 239 80.98 -9.39 24.99
CA ASP A 239 82.35 -9.36 25.41
C ASP A 239 83.25 -8.71 24.33
N THR A 240 84.11 -7.80 24.89
CA THR A 240 85.22 -7.02 24.35
C THR A 240 84.90 -5.82 23.52
#